data_ec6d6de3c454ad757faa2052e84d4416
#
_entry.id   ec6d6de3c454ad757faa2052e84d4416
#
_cell.length_a   1.000
_cell.length_b   1.000
_cell.length_c   1.000
_cell.angle_alpha   90.00
_cell.angle_beta   90.00
_cell.angle_gamma   90.00
#
_symmetry.space_group_name_H-M   'P 1'
#
loop_
_entity.id
_entity.type
_entity.pdbx_description
1 polymer ?
#
loop_
_entity_poly.entity_id
_entity_poly.type
_entity_poly.pdbx_seq_one_letter_code
_entity_poly.pdbx_strand_id
1 'polypeptide(L)'
;MWAHNTYGIHGERAYKNVPFFMSTRGYGIFVDSVTCTRFDMAASNPHVFSIIVPDTALDYYVIVGPHPQAIITRYAGLVGHPPLVPKWGLGLWMSSGFQHDSAQDVLSRARRLRELGIPCDVLHLDCYWQKHGHWSDLEWDREAFPDPEGLVRQMRELGFRVSLWENPYLGVESPRFAEAREKGYLLRTPQGEPYVLDLWDGYHSPVGFYDLTHPEAVAWFKDLHRPLLRMGVDVFKTDFGESVPPDAVAHNGMTGERLHNLYPLLYNDAVVAVIEEETGHPGVVWARSTFAGGQRHAAQWGADCDSSYQSLANNLRAGLSIGLCGHAYWSHDIGGFYGQPSPELYVRWAQFGLLSPLSRPHGVTSRLPWDY
;
A
#
# COMPACT_ATOMS: atom_id res chain seq x y z
N MET A 1 -14.66 -3.76 11.47
CA MET A 1 -13.51 -3.98 10.60
C MET A 1 -13.96 -3.87 9.17
N TRP A 2 -13.79 -2.69 8.60
CA TRP A 2 -14.12 -2.36 7.20
C TRP A 2 -13.10 -1.33 6.72
N ALA A 3 -12.45 -1.58 5.60
CA ALA A 3 -11.49 -0.66 5.03
C ALA A 3 -12.19 0.57 4.45
N HIS A 4 -11.62 1.73 4.64
CA HIS A 4 -12.15 2.98 4.11
C HIS A 4 -11.02 3.79 3.50
N ASN A 5 -11.21 4.31 2.31
CA ASN A 5 -10.38 5.39 1.81
C ASN A 5 -10.51 6.59 2.76
N THR A 6 -9.40 7.03 3.34
CA THR A 6 -9.39 8.09 4.35
C THR A 6 -8.11 8.93 4.23
N TYR A 7 -8.25 10.20 4.55
CA TYR A 7 -7.17 11.18 4.51
C TYR A 7 -6.99 11.82 5.88
N GLY A 8 -5.74 12.14 6.21
CA GLY A 8 -5.42 12.77 7.48
C GLY A 8 -5.64 11.86 8.70
N ILE A 9 -5.67 12.48 9.88
CA ILE A 9 -5.78 11.78 11.17
C ILE A 9 -7.12 12.06 11.89
N HIS A 10 -8.04 12.77 11.26
CA HIS A 10 -9.22 13.35 11.91
C HIS A 10 -10.46 12.46 11.77
N GLY A 11 -10.32 11.18 11.50
CA GLY A 11 -11.43 10.25 11.37
C GLY A 11 -11.26 8.99 12.19
N GLU A 12 -12.37 8.31 12.41
CA GLU A 12 -12.40 6.96 12.99
C GLU A 12 -12.23 5.87 11.91
N ARG A 13 -11.85 6.28 10.69
CA ARG A 13 -11.71 5.41 9.52
C ARG A 13 -10.28 4.92 9.38
N ALA A 14 -10.11 3.69 8.91
CA ALA A 14 -8.81 3.10 8.61
C ALA A 14 -8.91 2.20 7.39
N TYR A 15 -7.80 2.02 6.68
CA TYR A 15 -7.69 1.09 5.55
C TYR A 15 -6.74 -0.08 5.84
N LYS A 16 -6.37 -0.27 7.11
CA LYS A 16 -5.59 -1.41 7.61
C LYS A 16 -6.35 -2.06 8.75
N ASN A 17 -7.15 -3.06 8.41
CA ASN A 17 -8.02 -3.72 9.37
C ASN A 17 -7.58 -5.18 9.54
N VAL A 18 -7.20 -5.56 10.75
CA VAL A 18 -6.85 -6.93 11.08
C VAL A 18 -7.78 -7.41 12.19
N PRO A 19 -8.65 -8.40 11.94
CA PRO A 19 -9.62 -8.88 12.91
C PRO A 19 -8.97 -9.80 13.96
N PHE A 20 -7.92 -9.29 14.59
CA PHE A 20 -7.11 -9.98 15.59
C PHE A 20 -6.82 -9.06 16.77
N PHE A 21 -6.86 -9.60 17.97
CA PHE A 21 -6.40 -8.92 19.18
C PHE A 21 -5.78 -9.90 20.17
N MET A 22 -5.03 -9.39 21.12
CA MET A 22 -4.41 -10.16 22.18
C MET A 22 -4.82 -9.64 23.57
N SER A 23 -4.86 -10.57 24.55
CA SER A 23 -5.06 -10.28 25.94
C SER A 23 -3.77 -10.56 26.74
N THR A 24 -3.51 -9.73 27.75
CA THR A 24 -2.45 -9.97 28.76
C THR A 24 -2.67 -11.23 29.57
N ARG A 25 -3.84 -11.90 29.42
CA ARG A 25 -4.13 -13.20 30.02
C ARG A 25 -3.58 -14.41 29.25
N GLY A 26 -2.75 -14.16 28.22
CA GLY A 26 -2.06 -15.23 27.48
C GLY A 26 -2.89 -15.87 26.36
N TYR A 27 -3.77 -15.10 25.72
CA TYR A 27 -4.49 -15.55 24.53
C TYR A 27 -4.67 -14.43 23.52
N GLY A 28 -4.88 -14.79 22.26
CA GLY A 28 -5.38 -13.93 21.20
C GLY A 28 -6.64 -14.51 20.58
N ILE A 29 -7.42 -13.66 19.95
CA ILE A 29 -8.59 -14.05 19.15
C ILE A 29 -8.38 -13.53 17.73
N PHE A 30 -8.47 -14.43 16.77
CA PHE A 30 -8.53 -14.10 15.35
C PHE A 30 -9.89 -14.54 14.80
N VAL A 31 -10.60 -13.62 14.18
CA VAL A 31 -11.88 -13.88 13.50
C VAL A 31 -11.59 -14.04 12.01
N ASP A 32 -11.77 -15.25 11.49
CA ASP A 32 -11.54 -15.57 10.09
C ASP A 32 -12.79 -15.21 9.26
N SER A 33 -12.98 -13.93 9.07
CA SER A 33 -14.08 -13.39 8.28
C SER A 33 -13.66 -12.12 7.56
N VAL A 34 -13.97 -12.04 6.27
CA VAL A 34 -13.72 -10.88 5.41
C VAL A 34 -14.85 -9.86 5.42
N THR A 35 -15.97 -10.17 6.08
CA THR A 35 -17.13 -9.27 6.15
C THR A 35 -16.90 -8.10 7.11
N CYS A 36 -17.83 -7.15 7.12
CA CYS A 36 -17.79 -5.99 8.02
C CYS A 36 -17.97 -6.37 9.49
N THR A 37 -16.97 -7.00 10.10
CA THR A 37 -17.00 -7.47 11.48
C THR A 37 -16.87 -6.32 12.47
N ARG A 38 -17.73 -6.29 13.49
CA ARG A 38 -17.68 -5.30 14.57
C ARG A 38 -17.13 -5.92 15.85
N PHE A 39 -16.12 -5.27 16.42
CA PHE A 39 -15.57 -5.56 17.73
C PHE A 39 -16.00 -4.49 18.72
N ASP A 40 -16.71 -4.87 19.77
CA ASP A 40 -17.01 -4.04 20.91
C ASP A 40 -16.16 -4.51 22.09
N MET A 41 -15.08 -3.78 22.34
CA MET A 41 -14.07 -4.09 23.34
C MET A 41 -14.44 -3.48 24.69
N ALA A 42 -15.63 -3.84 25.23
CA ALA A 42 -16.19 -3.29 26.47
C ALA A 42 -16.53 -1.78 26.39
N ALA A 43 -16.73 -1.22 25.20
CA ALA A 43 -17.09 0.17 25.04
C ALA A 43 -18.55 0.43 25.40
N SER A 44 -19.47 -0.45 24.96
CA SER A 44 -20.91 -0.33 25.27
C SER A 44 -21.26 -0.85 26.66
N ASN A 45 -20.55 -1.86 27.14
CA ASN A 45 -20.72 -2.44 28.46
C ASN A 45 -19.36 -2.87 29.03
N PRO A 46 -18.89 -2.30 30.16
CA PRO A 46 -17.56 -2.57 30.71
C PRO A 46 -17.33 -4.03 31.14
N HIS A 47 -18.38 -4.83 31.22
CA HIS A 47 -18.32 -6.24 31.60
C HIS A 47 -18.47 -7.20 30.41
N VAL A 48 -18.70 -6.70 29.21
CA VAL A 48 -19.01 -7.52 28.03
C VAL A 48 -18.10 -7.15 26.86
N PHE A 49 -17.59 -8.16 26.22
CA PHE A 49 -16.85 -8.13 24.99
C PHE A 49 -17.70 -8.76 23.91
N SER A 50 -17.97 -8.09 22.82
CA SER A 50 -18.82 -8.58 21.76
C SER A 50 -18.11 -8.55 20.41
N ILE A 51 -18.25 -9.64 19.65
CA ILE A 51 -17.82 -9.72 18.25
C ILE A 51 -19.06 -10.05 17.43
N ILE A 52 -19.40 -9.19 16.50
CA ILE A 52 -20.55 -9.33 15.63
C ILE A 52 -20.06 -9.52 14.20
N VAL A 53 -20.37 -10.68 13.62
CA VAL A 53 -20.03 -11.03 12.24
C VAL A 53 -21.35 -11.11 11.46
N PRO A 54 -21.55 -10.30 10.42
CA PRO A 54 -22.76 -10.35 9.59
C PRO A 54 -22.67 -11.49 8.57
N ASP A 55 -22.63 -12.72 9.07
CA ASP A 55 -22.59 -13.93 8.26
C ASP A 55 -23.43 -15.05 8.91
N THR A 56 -23.71 -16.11 8.18
CA THR A 56 -24.42 -17.30 8.67
C THR A 56 -23.54 -18.27 9.44
N ALA A 57 -22.21 -18.09 9.34
CA ALA A 57 -21.20 -18.86 10.03
C ALA A 57 -20.20 -17.95 10.75
N LEU A 58 -19.62 -18.42 11.84
CA LEU A 58 -18.57 -17.75 12.58
C LEU A 58 -17.38 -18.69 12.73
N ASP A 59 -16.31 -18.38 12.01
CA ASP A 59 -15.01 -19.02 12.16
C ASP A 59 -14.07 -18.13 12.96
N TYR A 60 -13.49 -18.66 14.02
CA TYR A 60 -12.51 -17.95 14.82
C TYR A 60 -11.51 -18.88 15.49
N TYR A 61 -10.34 -18.34 15.78
CA TYR A 61 -9.25 -19.04 16.45
C TYR A 61 -8.99 -18.44 17.81
N VAL A 62 -8.91 -19.28 18.83
CA VAL A 62 -8.35 -18.93 20.14
C VAL A 62 -6.89 -19.35 20.16
N ILE A 63 -6.00 -18.38 20.15
CA ILE A 63 -4.55 -18.60 20.06
C ILE A 63 -3.96 -18.40 21.45
N VAL A 64 -3.63 -19.48 22.13
CA VAL A 64 -3.05 -19.45 23.49
C VAL A 64 -1.53 -19.36 23.38
N GLY A 65 -0.89 -18.58 24.27
CA GLY A 65 0.57 -18.47 24.35
C GLY A 65 1.03 -17.91 25.69
N PRO A 66 2.23 -18.31 26.18
CA PRO A 66 2.75 -17.86 27.48
C PRO A 66 3.10 -16.37 27.50
N HIS A 67 3.30 -15.75 26.34
CA HIS A 67 3.63 -14.32 26.17
C HIS A 67 3.20 -13.85 24.77
N PRO A 68 3.06 -12.52 24.54
CA PRO A 68 2.56 -11.96 23.30
C PRO A 68 3.31 -12.44 22.04
N GLN A 69 4.63 -12.55 22.08
CA GLN A 69 5.43 -13.01 20.94
C GLN A 69 5.01 -14.43 20.48
N ALA A 70 4.75 -15.34 21.43
CA ALA A 70 4.31 -16.69 21.09
C ALA A 70 2.91 -16.68 20.42
N ILE A 71 2.03 -15.78 20.85
CA ILE A 71 0.70 -15.61 20.24
C ILE A 71 0.84 -15.08 18.82
N ILE A 72 1.65 -14.02 18.59
CA ILE A 72 1.91 -13.46 17.27
C ILE A 72 2.53 -14.50 16.35
N THR A 73 3.52 -15.27 16.82
CA THR A 73 4.14 -16.34 16.02
C THR A 73 3.13 -17.38 15.58
N ARG A 74 2.23 -17.80 16.47
CA ARG A 74 1.17 -18.77 16.15
C ARG A 74 0.13 -18.19 15.20
N TYR A 75 -0.24 -16.92 15.39
CA TYR A 75 -1.11 -16.20 14.47
C TYR A 75 -0.47 -16.11 13.07
N ALA A 76 0.80 -15.69 12.99
CA ALA A 76 1.53 -15.66 11.72
C ALA A 76 1.64 -17.04 11.05
N GLY A 77 1.71 -18.12 11.84
CA GLY A 77 1.64 -19.50 11.33
C GLY A 77 0.31 -19.86 10.67
N LEU A 78 -0.79 -19.19 11.05
CA LEU A 78 -2.10 -19.39 10.40
C LEU A 78 -2.26 -18.55 9.13
N VAL A 79 -1.80 -17.28 9.14
CA VAL A 79 -2.13 -16.30 8.09
C VAL A 79 -0.93 -15.91 7.22
N GLY A 80 0.26 -16.39 7.53
CA GLY A 80 1.51 -16.13 6.81
C GLY A 80 2.51 -15.32 7.61
N HIS A 81 3.79 -15.56 7.35
CA HIS A 81 4.91 -14.84 7.97
C HIS A 81 5.37 -13.67 7.09
N PRO A 82 5.86 -12.56 7.68
CA PRO A 82 6.53 -11.51 6.90
C PRO A 82 7.82 -12.08 6.27
N PRO A 83 8.11 -11.73 4.99
CA PRO A 83 9.34 -12.15 4.34
C PRO A 83 10.55 -11.38 4.90
N LEU A 84 11.76 -11.88 4.67
CA LEU A 84 12.95 -11.08 4.85
C LEU A 84 13.11 -10.12 3.66
N VAL A 85 13.07 -8.82 3.96
CA VAL A 85 13.35 -7.81 2.94
C VAL A 85 14.87 -7.72 2.69
N PRO A 86 15.31 -7.39 1.45
CA PRO A 86 16.71 -7.18 1.15
C PRO A 86 17.25 -5.96 1.92
N LYS A 87 18.57 -5.92 2.17
CA LYS A 87 19.21 -4.85 2.96
C LYS A 87 18.89 -3.44 2.44
N TRP A 88 18.85 -3.26 1.13
CA TRP A 88 18.52 -1.97 0.52
C TRP A 88 17.09 -1.51 0.86
N GLY A 89 16.17 -2.44 1.10
CA GLY A 89 14.80 -2.13 1.53
C GLY A 89 14.73 -1.49 2.91
N LEU A 90 15.73 -1.74 3.76
CA LEU A 90 15.85 -1.15 5.10
C LEU A 90 16.60 0.19 5.10
N GLY A 91 17.05 0.66 3.93
CA GLY A 91 17.73 1.95 3.78
C GLY A 91 16.76 3.11 3.59
N LEU A 92 17.32 4.27 3.24
CA LEU A 92 16.52 5.46 2.94
C LEU A 92 15.93 5.38 1.54
N TRP A 93 14.64 5.65 1.45
CA TRP A 93 13.90 5.81 0.20
C TRP A 93 13.60 7.29 0.00
N MET A 94 14.17 7.91 -1.01
CA MET A 94 13.85 9.28 -1.35
C MET A 94 12.72 9.32 -2.37
N SER A 95 11.65 9.99 -2.01
CA SER A 95 10.51 10.18 -2.88
C SER A 95 10.55 11.55 -3.56
N SER A 96 10.03 11.61 -4.77
CA SER A 96 9.68 12.88 -5.42
C SER A 96 8.51 13.60 -4.73
N GLY A 97 7.73 12.85 -3.95
CA GLY A 97 6.47 13.34 -3.44
C GLY A 97 5.38 13.28 -4.51
N PHE A 98 4.24 13.86 -4.18
CA PHE A 98 3.11 14.00 -5.10
C PHE A 98 3.34 15.23 -6.01
N GLN A 99 4.34 15.14 -6.90
CA GLN A 99 4.79 16.24 -7.76
C GLN A 99 5.00 15.78 -9.21
N HIS A 100 4.79 16.71 -10.14
CA HIS A 100 5.07 16.49 -11.55
C HIS A 100 6.59 16.63 -11.79
N ASP A 101 7.31 15.54 -11.71
CA ASP A 101 8.74 15.50 -12.02
C ASP A 101 8.98 15.22 -13.52
N SER A 102 10.11 15.71 -14.01
CA SER A 102 10.72 15.26 -15.26
C SER A 102 11.88 14.30 -14.99
N ALA A 103 12.36 13.62 -16.04
CA ALA A 103 13.56 12.80 -15.95
C ALA A 103 14.78 13.60 -15.44
N GLN A 104 14.87 14.88 -15.82
CA GLN A 104 15.95 15.76 -15.36
C GLN A 104 15.85 16.07 -13.86
N ASP A 105 14.64 16.29 -13.33
CA ASP A 105 14.42 16.56 -11.90
C ASP A 105 14.84 15.35 -11.07
N VAL A 106 14.44 14.15 -11.49
CA VAL A 106 14.80 12.90 -10.82
C VAL A 106 16.32 12.70 -10.80
N LEU A 107 17.02 12.87 -11.94
CA LEU A 107 18.47 12.73 -12.02
C LEU A 107 19.22 13.82 -11.25
N SER A 108 18.73 15.04 -11.24
CA SER A 108 19.31 16.14 -10.46
C SER A 108 19.26 15.82 -8.96
N ARG A 109 18.12 15.33 -8.49
CA ARG A 109 17.92 14.87 -7.10
C ARG A 109 18.85 13.70 -6.77
N ALA A 110 18.94 12.71 -7.65
CA ALA A 110 19.84 11.56 -7.49
C ALA A 110 21.29 11.98 -7.32
N ARG A 111 21.79 12.84 -8.21
CA ARG A 111 23.16 13.38 -8.14
C ARG A 111 23.38 14.18 -6.86
N ARG A 112 22.42 15.04 -6.49
CA ARG A 112 22.51 15.87 -5.29
C ARG A 112 22.63 15.04 -4.02
N LEU A 113 21.90 13.92 -3.91
CA LEU A 113 22.05 12.99 -2.79
C LEU A 113 23.49 12.44 -2.70
N ARG A 114 24.09 12.08 -3.82
CA ARG A 114 25.48 11.56 -3.85
C ARG A 114 26.50 12.65 -3.56
N GLU A 115 26.34 13.86 -4.10
CA GLU A 115 27.20 15.01 -3.81
C GLU A 115 27.21 15.38 -2.34
N LEU A 116 26.08 15.33 -1.68
CA LEU A 116 25.94 15.63 -0.25
C LEU A 116 26.35 14.45 0.64
N GLY A 117 26.71 13.31 0.07
CA GLY A 117 27.04 12.10 0.83
C GLY A 117 25.87 11.53 1.65
N ILE A 118 24.63 11.83 1.26
CA ILE A 118 23.44 11.30 1.94
C ILE A 118 23.26 9.84 1.52
N PRO A 119 23.33 8.89 2.48
CA PRO A 119 23.07 7.49 2.18
C PRO A 119 21.60 7.31 1.84
N CYS A 120 21.36 6.87 0.61
CA CYS A 120 20.02 6.60 0.10
C CYS A 120 20.10 5.41 -0.86
N ASP A 121 19.20 4.45 -0.69
CA ASP A 121 19.20 3.21 -1.44
C ASP A 121 18.18 3.19 -2.57
N VAL A 122 17.04 3.86 -2.40
CA VAL A 122 15.91 3.80 -3.33
C VAL A 122 15.46 5.19 -3.74
N LEU A 123 15.23 5.36 -5.03
CA LEU A 123 14.48 6.51 -5.57
C LEU A 123 13.06 6.04 -5.91
N HIS A 124 12.08 6.71 -5.34
CA HIS A 124 10.68 6.43 -5.57
C HIS A 124 10.06 7.54 -6.42
N LEU A 125 9.43 7.16 -7.52
CA LEU A 125 8.62 8.01 -8.38
C LEU A 125 7.15 7.75 -8.06
N ASP A 126 6.44 8.82 -7.63
CA ASP A 126 5.03 8.74 -7.29
C ASP A 126 4.15 8.85 -8.55
N CYS A 127 2.84 8.91 -8.46
CA CYS A 127 1.87 8.67 -9.51
C CYS A 127 2.14 9.34 -10.87
N TYR A 128 2.82 10.48 -10.89
CA TYR A 128 3.10 11.26 -12.11
C TYR A 128 4.24 10.73 -12.99
N TRP A 129 4.82 9.56 -12.69
CA TRP A 129 5.60 8.85 -13.68
C TRP A 129 4.71 8.32 -14.82
N GLN A 130 3.41 8.16 -14.54
CA GLN A 130 2.34 7.85 -15.49
C GLN A 130 1.62 9.13 -15.90
N LYS A 131 1.02 9.13 -17.08
CA LYS A 131 0.19 10.23 -17.54
C LYS A 131 -1.01 10.42 -16.61
N HIS A 132 -1.30 11.68 -16.26
CA HIS A 132 -2.48 12.02 -15.48
C HIS A 132 -3.76 11.56 -16.21
N GLY A 133 -4.73 11.01 -15.47
CA GLY A 133 -5.94 10.39 -16.04
C GLY A 133 -5.75 8.93 -16.53
N HIS A 134 -4.50 8.46 -16.60
CA HIS A 134 -4.12 7.12 -17.04
C HIS A 134 -3.40 6.32 -15.97
N TRP A 135 -3.62 6.63 -14.70
CA TRP A 135 -3.04 5.86 -13.61
C TRP A 135 -3.49 4.41 -13.69
N SER A 136 -2.60 3.51 -13.39
CA SER A 136 -2.73 2.05 -13.57
C SER A 136 -2.61 1.50 -15.00
N ASP A 137 -2.25 2.33 -15.98
CA ASP A 137 -1.82 1.84 -17.28
C ASP A 137 -0.46 1.14 -17.19
N LEU A 138 0.32 1.47 -16.16
CA LEU A 138 1.70 1.07 -15.97
C LEU A 138 2.58 1.42 -17.18
N GLU A 139 2.33 2.59 -17.74
CA GLU A 139 3.08 3.17 -18.84
C GLU A 139 3.66 4.53 -18.46
N TRP A 140 4.91 4.75 -18.88
CA TRP A 140 5.59 6.01 -18.66
C TRP A 140 4.94 7.15 -19.42
N ASP A 141 4.78 8.30 -18.76
CA ASP A 141 4.49 9.55 -19.46
C ASP A 141 5.72 9.95 -20.29
N ARG A 142 5.66 9.71 -21.60
CA ARG A 142 6.78 9.96 -22.52
C ARG A 142 7.06 11.44 -22.77
N GLU A 143 6.18 12.34 -22.34
CA GLU A 143 6.44 13.78 -22.37
C GLU A 143 7.39 14.20 -21.24
N ALA A 144 7.11 13.72 -20.02
CA ALA A 144 7.94 13.98 -18.85
C ALA A 144 9.20 13.08 -18.80
N PHE A 145 9.10 11.86 -19.32
CA PHE A 145 10.13 10.81 -19.32
C PHE A 145 10.36 10.25 -20.73
N PRO A 146 11.04 11.00 -21.64
CA PRO A 146 11.20 10.58 -23.05
C PRO A 146 12.00 9.29 -23.22
N ASP A 147 12.99 9.04 -22.36
CA ASP A 147 13.85 7.84 -22.33
C ASP A 147 13.85 7.22 -20.93
N PRO A 148 12.79 6.50 -20.54
CA PRO A 148 12.71 5.91 -19.20
C PRO A 148 13.73 4.77 -19.01
N GLU A 149 14.10 4.04 -20.05
CA GLU A 149 15.15 3.01 -20.02
C GLU A 149 16.49 3.64 -19.66
N GLY A 150 16.83 4.77 -20.29
CA GLY A 150 18.02 5.55 -19.98
C GLY A 150 17.98 6.16 -18.58
N LEU A 151 16.82 6.63 -18.13
CA LEU A 151 16.63 7.14 -16.77
C LEU A 151 16.88 6.05 -15.73
N VAL A 152 16.22 4.91 -15.84
CA VAL A 152 16.36 3.78 -14.91
C VAL A 152 17.83 3.31 -14.87
N ARG A 153 18.47 3.18 -16.03
CA ARG A 153 19.90 2.82 -16.11
C ARG A 153 20.79 3.82 -15.36
N GLN A 154 20.61 5.13 -15.58
CA GLN A 154 21.40 6.16 -14.89
C GLN A 154 21.18 6.16 -13.37
N MET A 155 19.93 5.97 -12.90
CA MET A 155 19.66 5.81 -11.46
C MET A 155 20.42 4.61 -10.89
N ARG A 156 20.42 3.48 -11.59
CA ARG A 156 21.14 2.27 -11.17
C ARG A 156 22.67 2.44 -11.20
N GLU A 157 23.23 3.14 -12.20
CA GLU A 157 24.65 3.50 -12.26
C GLU A 157 25.07 4.39 -11.08
N LEU A 158 24.18 5.26 -10.60
CA LEU A 158 24.35 6.04 -9.38
C LEU A 158 24.17 5.21 -8.10
N GLY A 159 23.88 3.91 -8.20
CA GLY A 159 23.74 2.99 -7.08
C GLY A 159 22.36 3.02 -6.39
N PHE A 160 21.34 3.48 -7.09
CA PHE A 160 19.96 3.45 -6.57
C PHE A 160 19.17 2.25 -7.07
N ARG A 161 18.24 1.79 -6.26
CA ARG A 161 17.10 0.98 -6.66
C ARG A 161 15.95 1.88 -7.07
N VAL A 162 15.08 1.39 -7.93
CA VAL A 162 13.96 2.16 -8.51
C VAL A 162 12.64 1.63 -8.01
N SER A 163 11.84 2.52 -7.44
CA SER A 163 10.48 2.25 -6.99
C SER A 163 9.49 3.09 -7.79
N LEU A 164 8.41 2.45 -8.25
CA LEU A 164 7.31 3.12 -8.93
C LEU A 164 6.01 2.99 -8.14
N TRP A 165 5.20 4.04 -8.16
CA TRP A 165 3.85 4.04 -7.61
C TRP A 165 2.87 3.37 -8.57
N GLU A 166 1.88 2.69 -8.01
CA GLU A 166 0.72 2.18 -8.74
C GLU A 166 -0.51 2.07 -7.85
N ASN A 167 -1.67 1.81 -8.46
CA ASN A 167 -2.92 1.46 -7.79
C ASN A 167 -3.72 0.45 -8.64
N PRO A 168 -4.72 -0.27 -8.07
CA PRO A 168 -5.46 -1.30 -8.80
C PRO A 168 -6.75 -0.79 -9.46
N TYR A 169 -6.79 0.50 -9.82
CA TYR A 169 -7.98 1.14 -10.40
C TYR A 169 -7.66 1.77 -11.74
N LEU A 170 -8.30 1.29 -12.79
CA LEU A 170 -8.03 1.68 -14.18
C LEU A 170 -8.90 2.86 -14.60
N GLY A 171 -8.29 3.97 -15.00
CA GLY A 171 -8.99 5.17 -15.47
C GLY A 171 -9.84 4.90 -16.73
N VAL A 172 -11.05 5.45 -16.77
CA VAL A 172 -11.95 5.23 -17.95
C VAL A 172 -11.42 5.90 -19.22
N GLU A 173 -10.54 6.91 -19.09
CA GLU A 173 -9.89 7.57 -20.23
C GLU A 173 -8.71 6.76 -20.78
N SER A 174 -8.25 5.75 -20.05
CA SER A 174 -7.19 4.87 -20.49
C SER A 174 -7.60 4.03 -21.70
N PRO A 175 -6.74 3.89 -22.73
CA PRO A 175 -6.96 2.93 -23.81
C PRO A 175 -7.13 1.49 -23.29
N ARG A 176 -6.49 1.15 -22.17
CA ARG A 176 -6.58 -0.16 -21.53
C ARG A 176 -7.94 -0.44 -20.91
N PHE A 177 -8.71 0.60 -20.55
CA PHE A 177 -10.05 0.41 -20.01
C PHE A 177 -11.00 -0.23 -21.02
N ALA A 178 -10.95 0.19 -22.27
CA ALA A 178 -11.77 -0.43 -23.35
C ALA A 178 -11.41 -1.91 -23.53
N GLU A 179 -10.12 -2.24 -23.54
CA GLU A 179 -9.63 -3.61 -23.62
C GLU A 179 -10.08 -4.45 -22.41
N ALA A 180 -9.88 -3.94 -21.19
CA ALA A 180 -10.28 -4.64 -19.96
C ALA A 180 -11.79 -4.88 -19.89
N ARG A 181 -12.60 -3.91 -20.37
CA ARG A 181 -14.06 -4.04 -20.45
C ARG A 181 -14.45 -5.13 -21.46
N GLU A 182 -13.87 -5.12 -22.65
CA GLU A 182 -14.17 -6.11 -23.69
C GLU A 182 -13.84 -7.53 -23.25
N LYS A 183 -12.72 -7.70 -22.55
CA LYS A 183 -12.26 -9.00 -22.01
C LYS A 183 -12.98 -9.40 -20.72
N GLY A 184 -13.79 -8.53 -20.11
CA GLY A 184 -14.48 -8.81 -18.85
C GLY A 184 -13.55 -8.84 -17.62
N TYR A 185 -12.45 -8.09 -17.63
CA TYR A 185 -11.43 -8.06 -16.59
C TYR A 185 -11.70 -7.05 -15.46
N LEU A 186 -12.87 -6.42 -15.48
CA LEU A 186 -13.28 -5.44 -14.49
C LEU A 186 -14.40 -6.00 -13.61
N LEU A 187 -14.42 -5.60 -12.33
CA LEU A 187 -15.57 -5.83 -11.45
C LEU A 187 -16.81 -5.20 -12.06
N ARG A 188 -17.96 -5.81 -11.86
CA ARG A 188 -19.23 -5.43 -12.48
C ARG A 188 -20.23 -4.93 -11.47
N THR A 189 -21.14 -4.09 -11.92
CA THR A 189 -22.37 -3.77 -11.20
C THR A 189 -23.29 -5.00 -11.19
N PRO A 190 -24.34 -5.03 -10.33
CA PRO A 190 -25.38 -6.07 -10.39
C PRO A 190 -26.08 -6.18 -11.74
N GLN A 191 -26.03 -5.13 -12.59
CA GLN A 191 -26.60 -5.11 -13.93
C GLN A 191 -25.64 -5.67 -15.00
N GLY A 192 -24.40 -6.00 -14.60
CA GLY A 192 -23.40 -6.61 -15.49
C GLY A 192 -22.44 -5.63 -16.17
N GLU A 193 -22.63 -4.32 -16.00
CA GLU A 193 -21.74 -3.29 -16.54
C GLU A 193 -20.46 -3.15 -15.68
N PRO A 194 -19.33 -2.68 -16.25
CA PRO A 194 -18.16 -2.35 -15.44
C PRO A 194 -18.51 -1.40 -14.31
N TYR A 195 -18.05 -1.73 -13.09
CA TYR A 195 -18.26 -0.86 -11.94
C TYR A 195 -17.30 0.32 -12.00
N VAL A 196 -17.83 1.53 -12.16
CA VAL A 196 -17.05 2.76 -12.32
C VAL A 196 -17.40 3.73 -11.20
N LEU A 197 -16.38 4.31 -10.55
CA LEU A 197 -16.52 5.34 -9.54
C LEU A 197 -15.58 6.52 -9.79
N ASP A 198 -16.01 7.72 -9.42
CA ASP A 198 -15.13 8.86 -9.21
C ASP A 198 -14.62 8.80 -7.76
N LEU A 199 -13.36 8.41 -7.59
CA LEU A 199 -12.74 8.26 -6.27
C LEU A 199 -12.01 9.54 -5.80
N TRP A 200 -11.83 10.53 -6.68
CA TRP A 200 -11.01 11.71 -6.40
C TRP A 200 -11.69 13.02 -6.75
N ASP A 201 -13.04 13.05 -6.71
CA ASP A 201 -13.85 14.27 -6.89
C ASP A 201 -13.48 15.05 -8.17
N GLY A 202 -13.31 14.34 -9.28
CA GLY A 202 -12.94 14.91 -10.58
C GLY A 202 -11.46 15.30 -10.74
N TYR A 203 -10.61 15.06 -9.73
CA TYR A 203 -9.16 15.29 -9.87
C TYR A 203 -8.50 14.33 -10.86
N HIS A 204 -8.99 13.10 -10.94
CA HIS A 204 -8.60 12.08 -11.91
C HIS A 204 -9.84 11.60 -12.68
N SER A 205 -9.68 10.95 -13.82
CA SER A 205 -10.83 10.31 -14.50
C SER A 205 -11.50 9.29 -13.57
N PRO A 206 -12.81 9.06 -13.68
CA PRO A 206 -13.45 7.94 -13.00
C PRO A 206 -12.71 6.63 -13.31
N VAL A 207 -12.80 5.66 -12.41
CA VAL A 207 -12.03 4.41 -12.50
C VAL A 207 -12.89 3.17 -12.39
N GLY A 208 -12.51 2.13 -13.12
CA GLY A 208 -12.97 0.77 -12.92
C GLY A 208 -11.98 -0.03 -12.10
N PHE A 209 -12.44 -1.12 -11.52
CA PHE A 209 -11.66 -1.97 -10.61
C PHE A 209 -11.25 -3.24 -11.36
N TYR A 210 -9.96 -3.58 -11.37
CA TYR A 210 -9.53 -4.88 -11.87
C TYR A 210 -10.21 -6.01 -11.11
N ASP A 211 -10.74 -7.00 -11.80
CA ASP A 211 -11.28 -8.19 -11.16
C ASP A 211 -10.16 -9.19 -10.86
N LEU A 212 -9.54 -9.02 -9.72
CA LEU A 212 -8.43 -9.87 -9.27
C LEU A 212 -8.88 -11.26 -8.77
N THR A 213 -10.17 -11.60 -8.95
CA THR A 213 -10.68 -12.97 -8.80
C THR A 213 -10.72 -13.71 -10.14
N HIS A 214 -10.52 -13.00 -11.26
CA HIS A 214 -10.49 -13.56 -12.61
C HIS A 214 -9.05 -13.94 -12.98
N PRO A 215 -8.73 -15.23 -13.20
CA PRO A 215 -7.35 -15.66 -13.46
C PRO A 215 -6.68 -14.96 -14.66
N GLU A 216 -7.43 -14.76 -15.75
CA GLU A 216 -6.90 -14.08 -16.94
C GLU A 216 -6.69 -12.57 -16.70
N ALA A 217 -7.55 -11.93 -15.88
CA ALA A 217 -7.36 -10.54 -15.49
C ALA A 217 -6.11 -10.38 -14.62
N VAL A 218 -5.86 -11.31 -13.68
CA VAL A 218 -4.63 -11.35 -12.89
C VAL A 218 -3.40 -11.53 -13.79
N ALA A 219 -3.45 -12.45 -14.75
CA ALA A 219 -2.36 -12.66 -15.69
C ALA A 219 -2.09 -11.39 -16.53
N TRP A 220 -3.14 -10.78 -17.05
CA TRP A 220 -3.04 -9.54 -17.82
C TRP A 220 -2.48 -8.38 -16.96
N PHE A 221 -2.95 -8.22 -15.72
CA PHE A 221 -2.44 -7.21 -14.79
C PHE A 221 -0.94 -7.43 -14.50
N LYS A 222 -0.51 -8.67 -14.28
CA LYS A 222 0.89 -9.02 -14.12
C LYS A 222 1.73 -8.71 -15.37
N ASP A 223 1.17 -8.95 -16.57
CA ASP A 223 1.86 -8.66 -17.83
C ASP A 223 2.15 -7.17 -18.03
N LEU A 224 1.36 -6.27 -17.43
CA LEU A 224 1.64 -4.83 -17.44
C LEU A 224 2.91 -4.46 -16.63
N HIS A 225 3.25 -5.22 -15.60
CA HIS A 225 4.44 -4.98 -14.77
C HIS A 225 5.75 -5.50 -15.41
N ARG A 226 5.67 -6.57 -16.21
CA ARG A 226 6.84 -7.26 -16.75
C ARG A 226 7.80 -6.35 -17.51
N PRO A 227 7.36 -5.45 -18.41
CA PRO A 227 8.25 -4.51 -19.08
C PRO A 227 9.01 -3.60 -18.11
N LEU A 228 8.37 -3.14 -17.04
CA LEU A 228 8.98 -2.28 -16.02
C LEU A 228 10.06 -3.03 -15.23
N LEU A 229 9.76 -4.26 -14.81
CA LEU A 229 10.73 -5.13 -14.12
C LEU A 229 11.94 -5.45 -15.00
N ARG A 230 11.73 -5.77 -16.28
CA ARG A 230 12.81 -6.02 -17.26
C ARG A 230 13.64 -4.78 -17.56
N MET A 231 13.05 -3.60 -17.47
CA MET A 231 13.74 -2.31 -17.57
C MET A 231 14.68 -2.07 -16.38
N GLY A 232 14.43 -2.69 -15.23
CA GLY A 232 15.20 -2.56 -14.00
C GLY A 232 14.52 -1.84 -12.87
N VAL A 233 13.20 -1.71 -12.90
CA VAL A 233 12.40 -1.35 -11.71
C VAL A 233 12.51 -2.48 -10.69
N ASP A 234 12.73 -2.15 -9.42
CA ASP A 234 13.00 -3.13 -8.37
C ASP A 234 11.78 -3.40 -7.48
N VAL A 235 10.87 -2.43 -7.34
CA VAL A 235 9.80 -2.48 -6.34
C VAL A 235 8.64 -1.55 -6.71
N PHE A 236 7.43 -1.92 -6.31
CA PHE A 236 6.24 -1.09 -6.47
C PHE A 236 5.67 -0.64 -5.11
N LYS A 237 5.25 0.64 -5.06
CA LYS A 237 4.38 1.15 -4.01
C LYS A 237 2.94 0.87 -4.44
N THR A 238 2.34 -0.14 -3.83
CA THR A 238 0.97 -0.57 -4.11
C THR A 238 -0.01 0.25 -3.27
N ASP A 239 -0.46 1.35 -3.85
CA ASP A 239 -1.36 2.29 -3.20
C ASP A 239 -2.83 1.88 -3.35
N PHE A 240 -3.72 2.41 -2.51
CA PHE A 240 -5.15 2.13 -2.48
C PHE A 240 -5.49 0.63 -2.27
N GLY A 241 -6.57 0.14 -2.90
CA GLY A 241 -7.06 -1.24 -2.76
C GLY A 241 -8.28 -1.40 -1.82
N GLU A 242 -8.69 -0.35 -1.12
CA GLU A 242 -9.75 -0.35 -0.10
C GLU A 242 -11.11 0.17 -0.59
N SER A 243 -11.31 0.38 -1.89
CA SER A 243 -12.51 1.08 -2.39
C SER A 243 -13.49 0.20 -3.16
N VAL A 244 -13.35 -1.12 -3.12
CA VAL A 244 -14.30 -2.03 -3.79
C VAL A 244 -15.72 -1.80 -3.28
N PRO A 245 -16.70 -1.49 -4.16
CA PRO A 245 -18.07 -1.24 -3.75
C PRO A 245 -18.74 -2.50 -3.19
N PRO A 246 -19.58 -2.39 -2.13
CA PRO A 246 -20.18 -3.56 -1.48
C PRO A 246 -21.09 -4.40 -2.40
N ASP A 247 -21.74 -3.76 -3.36
CA ASP A 247 -22.64 -4.39 -4.31
C ASP A 247 -21.96 -4.81 -5.63
N ALA A 248 -20.63 -4.66 -5.75
CA ALA A 248 -19.90 -5.15 -6.89
C ALA A 248 -20.01 -6.68 -7.02
N VAL A 249 -19.92 -7.15 -8.25
CA VAL A 249 -19.97 -8.59 -8.59
C VAL A 249 -18.66 -8.99 -9.24
N ALA A 250 -17.97 -9.94 -8.64
CA ALA A 250 -16.72 -10.49 -9.14
C ALA A 250 -16.94 -11.70 -10.06
N HIS A 251 -15.95 -12.04 -10.86
CA HIS A 251 -15.94 -13.16 -11.80
C HIS A 251 -16.26 -14.51 -11.11
N ASN A 252 -15.70 -14.73 -9.92
CA ASN A 252 -15.94 -15.96 -9.14
C ASN A 252 -17.29 -15.97 -8.43
N GLY A 253 -18.16 -14.98 -8.64
CA GLY A 253 -19.47 -14.84 -8.01
C GLY A 253 -19.44 -14.21 -6.60
N MET A 254 -18.28 -13.82 -6.09
CA MET A 254 -18.18 -13.11 -4.82
C MET A 254 -18.79 -11.73 -4.93
N THR A 255 -19.56 -11.33 -3.92
CA THR A 255 -20.07 -9.95 -3.80
C THR A 255 -18.97 -9.02 -3.32
N GLY A 256 -19.08 -7.73 -3.67
CA GLY A 256 -18.15 -6.72 -3.19
C GLY A 256 -18.10 -6.62 -1.67
N GLU A 257 -19.21 -6.89 -0.95
CA GLU A 257 -19.21 -6.98 0.51
C GLU A 257 -18.20 -8.00 1.07
N ARG A 258 -18.03 -9.12 0.42
CA ARG A 258 -17.04 -10.15 0.79
C ARG A 258 -15.66 -9.88 0.20
N LEU A 259 -15.60 -9.24 -0.96
CA LEU A 259 -14.33 -8.95 -1.66
C LEU A 259 -13.59 -7.74 -1.06
N HIS A 260 -14.31 -6.78 -0.53
CA HIS A 260 -13.78 -5.47 -0.12
C HIS A 260 -12.52 -5.56 0.78
N ASN A 261 -12.62 -6.28 1.90
CA ASN A 261 -11.47 -6.46 2.79
C ASN A 261 -10.41 -7.45 2.25
N LEU A 262 -10.80 -8.33 1.34
CA LEU A 262 -9.89 -9.31 0.71
C LEU A 262 -9.10 -8.71 -0.44
N TYR A 263 -9.66 -7.72 -1.13
CA TYR A 263 -9.10 -7.15 -2.36
C TYR A 263 -7.65 -6.65 -2.22
N PRO A 264 -7.26 -5.96 -1.13
CA PRO A 264 -5.86 -5.58 -0.92
C PRO A 264 -4.89 -6.75 -0.92
N LEU A 265 -5.31 -7.92 -0.41
CA LEU A 265 -4.47 -9.12 -0.42
C LEU A 265 -4.28 -9.65 -1.84
N LEU A 266 -5.36 -9.79 -2.61
CA LEU A 266 -5.30 -10.25 -4.00
C LEU A 266 -4.44 -9.33 -4.86
N TYR A 267 -4.58 -8.02 -4.68
CA TYR A 267 -3.78 -7.01 -5.34
C TYR A 267 -2.29 -7.18 -5.05
N ASN A 268 -1.92 -7.18 -3.79
CA ASN A 268 -0.52 -7.30 -3.39
C ASN A 268 0.06 -8.69 -3.74
N ASP A 269 -0.74 -9.77 -3.65
CA ASP A 269 -0.33 -11.11 -4.09
C ASP A 269 0.04 -11.12 -5.58
N ALA A 270 -0.75 -10.46 -6.44
CA ALA A 270 -0.47 -10.39 -7.87
C ALA A 270 0.85 -9.66 -8.16
N VAL A 271 1.09 -8.52 -7.48
CA VAL A 271 2.32 -7.72 -7.68
C VAL A 271 3.54 -8.44 -7.11
N VAL A 272 3.46 -9.02 -5.92
CA VAL A 272 4.55 -9.84 -5.35
C VAL A 272 4.89 -11.00 -6.29
N ALA A 273 3.87 -11.71 -6.77
CA ALA A 273 4.09 -12.87 -7.65
C ALA A 273 4.80 -12.48 -8.95
N VAL A 274 4.43 -11.38 -9.62
CA VAL A 274 5.10 -10.98 -10.85
C VAL A 274 6.54 -10.50 -10.62
N ILE A 275 6.83 -9.86 -9.49
CA ILE A 275 8.21 -9.51 -9.11
C ILE A 275 9.04 -10.80 -8.97
N GLU A 276 8.52 -11.79 -8.25
CA GLU A 276 9.21 -13.07 -8.04
C GLU A 276 9.42 -13.86 -9.33
N GLU A 277 8.41 -13.90 -10.20
CA GLU A 277 8.48 -14.56 -11.50
C GLU A 277 9.54 -13.95 -12.44
N GLU A 278 9.62 -12.62 -12.49
CA GLU A 278 10.55 -11.92 -13.39
C GLU A 278 11.96 -11.80 -12.83
N THR A 279 12.12 -11.72 -11.51
CA THR A 279 13.42 -11.44 -10.90
C THR A 279 14.08 -12.67 -10.27
N GLY A 280 13.31 -13.69 -9.93
CA GLY A 280 13.79 -14.85 -9.17
C GLY A 280 14.14 -14.54 -7.70
N HIS A 281 13.75 -13.37 -7.19
CA HIS A 281 14.00 -12.92 -5.83
C HIS A 281 12.67 -12.68 -5.08
N PRO A 282 12.67 -12.75 -3.74
CA PRO A 282 11.47 -12.43 -2.96
C PRO A 282 10.91 -11.06 -3.33
N GLY A 283 9.62 -11.02 -3.62
CA GLY A 283 8.91 -9.80 -3.99
C GLY A 283 8.79 -8.85 -2.80
N VAL A 284 9.10 -7.59 -3.01
CA VAL A 284 8.90 -6.51 -2.04
C VAL A 284 7.89 -5.54 -2.63
N VAL A 285 6.84 -5.25 -1.88
CA VAL A 285 5.90 -4.18 -2.17
C VAL A 285 5.79 -3.26 -0.98
N TRP A 286 5.40 -2.03 -1.23
CA TRP A 286 5.08 -1.05 -0.21
C TRP A 286 3.59 -0.79 -0.25
N ALA A 287 2.83 -1.51 0.58
CA ALA A 287 1.38 -1.57 0.51
C ALA A 287 0.69 -0.54 1.38
N ARG A 288 -0.37 0.09 0.85
CA ARG A 288 -1.25 0.99 1.59
C ARG A 288 -2.27 0.20 2.41
N SER A 289 -3.09 -0.59 1.75
CA SER A 289 -4.16 -1.35 2.38
C SER A 289 -3.72 -2.75 2.75
N THR A 290 -4.29 -3.27 3.83
CA THR A 290 -4.00 -4.62 4.30
C THR A 290 -5.18 -5.21 5.06
N PHE A 291 -5.17 -6.53 5.19
CA PHE A 291 -6.08 -7.33 6.00
C PHE A 291 -5.30 -8.46 6.70
N ALA A 292 -6.00 -9.40 7.36
CA ALA A 292 -5.35 -10.58 7.95
C ALA A 292 -4.57 -11.35 6.87
N GLY A 293 -3.28 -11.56 7.10
CA GLY A 293 -2.38 -12.20 6.13
C GLY A 293 -1.53 -11.22 5.30
N GLY A 294 -1.84 -9.91 5.33
CA GLY A 294 -1.09 -8.93 4.55
C GLY A 294 0.33 -8.66 5.03
N GLN A 295 0.73 -9.14 6.20
CA GLN A 295 2.13 -9.09 6.67
C GLN A 295 3.10 -9.83 5.73
N ARG A 296 2.61 -10.76 4.89
CA ARG A 296 3.42 -11.46 3.89
C ARG A 296 3.82 -10.61 2.69
N HIS A 297 3.23 -9.43 2.52
CA HIS A 297 3.53 -8.49 1.43
C HIS A 297 4.67 -7.51 1.77
N ALA A 298 5.43 -7.75 2.80
CA ALA A 298 6.54 -6.99 3.33
C ALA A 298 6.12 -5.68 4.01
N ALA A 299 6.15 -4.53 3.32
CA ALA A 299 6.09 -3.24 3.95
C ALA A 299 4.71 -2.58 3.91
N GLN A 300 4.40 -1.86 4.98
CA GLN A 300 3.20 -1.04 5.12
C GLN A 300 3.61 0.37 5.56
N TRP A 301 2.85 1.40 5.18
CA TRP A 301 3.06 2.75 5.73
C TRP A 301 1.81 3.32 6.39
N GLY A 302 2.02 4.37 7.21
CA GLY A 302 0.92 5.11 7.81
C GLY A 302 0.06 5.82 6.78
N ALA A 303 -0.95 6.53 7.26
CA ALA A 303 -1.88 7.26 6.40
C ALA A 303 -1.24 8.48 5.75
N ASP A 304 -1.93 9.06 4.74
CA ASP A 304 -1.70 10.39 4.22
C ASP A 304 -2.04 11.41 5.31
N CYS A 305 -1.09 11.66 6.20
CA CYS A 305 -1.30 12.44 7.42
C CYS A 305 -0.83 13.89 7.29
N ASP A 306 -1.32 14.75 8.15
CA ASP A 306 -0.89 16.16 8.19
C ASP A 306 0.53 16.31 8.70
N SER A 307 1.21 17.38 8.26
CA SER A 307 2.52 17.80 8.80
C SER A 307 2.34 18.39 10.21
N SER A 308 2.16 17.53 11.22
CA SER A 308 1.94 17.93 12.62
C SER A 308 2.56 16.94 13.62
N TYR A 309 2.86 17.41 14.83
CA TYR A 309 3.31 16.54 15.92
C TYR A 309 2.27 15.52 16.33
N GLN A 310 0.98 15.84 16.19
CA GLN A 310 -0.10 14.89 16.44
C GLN A 310 -0.04 13.72 15.46
N SER A 311 0.20 14.00 14.19
CA SER A 311 0.36 12.98 13.15
C SER A 311 1.60 12.10 13.38
N LEU A 312 2.72 12.71 13.80
CA LEU A 312 3.92 11.96 14.19
C LEU A 312 3.62 10.96 15.32
N ALA A 313 2.94 11.42 16.39
CA ALA A 313 2.56 10.57 17.51
C ALA A 313 1.57 9.47 17.10
N ASN A 314 0.62 9.77 16.20
CA ASN A 314 -0.34 8.79 15.70
C ASN A 314 0.32 7.72 14.83
N ASN A 315 1.29 8.10 13.97
CA ASN A 315 2.05 7.14 13.18
C ASN A 315 2.87 6.18 14.03
N LEU A 316 3.47 6.66 15.12
CA LEU A 316 4.16 5.80 16.08
C LEU A 316 3.18 4.78 16.70
N ARG A 317 2.02 5.24 17.19
CA ARG A 317 1.02 4.36 17.81
C ARG A 317 0.45 3.35 16.80
N ALA A 318 0.18 3.80 15.59
CA ALA A 318 -0.31 2.94 14.50
C ALA A 318 0.71 1.84 14.17
N GLY A 319 1.99 2.19 14.04
CA GLY A 319 3.06 1.23 13.80
C GLY A 319 3.19 0.19 14.91
N LEU A 320 3.11 0.60 16.18
CA LEU A 320 3.10 -0.32 17.31
C LEU A 320 1.87 -1.24 17.30
N SER A 321 0.69 -0.70 16.97
CA SER A 321 -0.55 -1.46 16.91
C SER A 321 -0.53 -2.51 15.80
N ILE A 322 -0.15 -2.13 14.57
CA ILE A 322 -0.09 -3.05 13.44
C ILE A 322 1.02 -4.11 13.62
N GLY A 323 2.12 -3.75 14.30
CA GLY A 323 3.19 -4.67 14.66
C GLY A 323 2.70 -5.79 15.58
N LEU A 324 1.74 -5.51 16.47
CA LEU A 324 1.07 -6.53 17.30
C LEU A 324 0.15 -7.46 16.49
N CYS A 325 -0.13 -7.13 15.24
CA CYS A 325 -0.83 -8.01 14.28
C CYS A 325 0.15 -8.74 13.34
N GLY A 326 1.45 -8.76 13.65
CA GLY A 326 2.47 -9.53 12.92
C GLY A 326 3.12 -8.80 11.74
N HIS A 327 2.81 -7.51 11.48
CA HIS A 327 3.47 -6.73 10.44
C HIS A 327 4.85 -6.26 10.93
N ALA A 328 5.91 -6.78 10.30
CA ALA A 328 7.29 -6.53 10.73
C ALA A 328 7.87 -5.21 10.21
N TYR A 329 7.38 -4.72 9.08
CA TYR A 329 7.95 -3.54 8.41
C TYR A 329 6.92 -2.44 8.31
N TRP A 330 7.09 -1.44 9.15
CA TRP A 330 6.25 -0.25 9.20
C TRP A 330 7.02 0.97 8.75
N SER A 331 6.38 1.80 7.97
CA SER A 331 6.86 3.09 7.52
C SER A 331 5.83 4.18 7.78
N HIS A 332 6.23 5.39 7.51
CA HIS A 332 5.37 6.58 7.51
C HIS A 332 6.01 7.66 6.65
N ASP A 333 5.21 8.62 6.23
CA ASP A 333 5.69 9.75 5.45
C ASP A 333 6.44 10.73 6.36
N ILE A 334 7.78 10.71 6.33
CA ILE A 334 8.61 11.59 7.15
C ILE A 334 8.33 13.04 6.75
N GLY A 335 7.90 13.82 7.72
CA GLY A 335 7.48 15.21 7.53
C GLY A 335 5.97 15.39 7.40
N GLY A 336 5.21 14.31 7.30
CA GLY A 336 3.76 14.31 7.01
C GLY A 336 3.47 14.43 5.51
N PHE A 337 2.33 13.93 5.06
CA PHE A 337 1.93 13.97 3.65
C PHE A 337 1.38 15.34 3.28
N TYR A 338 0.33 15.81 3.97
CA TYR A 338 -0.30 17.11 3.70
C TYR A 338 0.39 18.26 4.41
N GLY A 339 0.43 19.42 3.73
CA GLY A 339 1.00 20.66 4.26
C GLY A 339 2.52 20.70 4.19
N GLN A 340 3.09 21.75 4.77
CA GLN A 340 4.52 22.00 4.84
C GLN A 340 4.99 21.83 6.30
N PRO A 341 5.87 20.89 6.62
CA PRO A 341 6.40 20.78 7.98
C PRO A 341 7.31 21.96 8.32
N SER A 342 7.31 22.39 9.57
CA SER A 342 8.38 23.26 10.05
C SER A 342 9.72 22.51 10.03
N PRO A 343 10.86 23.22 9.93
CA PRO A 343 12.18 22.57 10.00
C PRO A 343 12.36 21.73 11.27
N GLU A 344 11.86 22.20 12.41
CA GLU A 344 11.91 21.43 13.65
C GLU A 344 11.12 20.13 13.57
N LEU A 345 9.87 20.17 13.09
CA LEU A 345 9.05 18.98 12.93
C LEU A 345 9.70 17.99 11.96
N TYR A 346 10.25 18.48 10.83
CA TYR A 346 10.93 17.63 9.85
C TYR A 346 12.11 16.90 10.49
N VAL A 347 12.98 17.61 11.22
CA VAL A 347 14.12 17.03 11.93
C VAL A 347 13.67 15.99 12.95
N ARG A 348 12.66 16.30 13.78
CA ARG A 348 12.13 15.35 14.78
C ARG A 348 11.55 14.12 14.14
N TRP A 349 10.83 14.29 13.05
CA TRP A 349 10.24 13.16 12.33
C TRP A 349 11.31 12.31 11.62
N ALA A 350 12.33 12.95 11.05
CA ALA A 350 13.47 12.25 10.47
C ALA A 350 14.23 11.42 11.52
N GLN A 351 14.47 11.95 12.74
CA GLN A 351 15.10 11.20 13.82
C GLN A 351 14.34 9.91 14.18
N PHE A 352 13.02 9.95 14.18
CA PHE A 352 12.18 8.77 14.38
C PHE A 352 12.15 7.88 13.13
N GLY A 353 11.92 8.47 11.97
CA GLY A 353 11.68 7.77 10.71
C GLY A 353 12.88 7.02 10.18
N LEU A 354 14.09 7.60 10.31
CA LEU A 354 15.34 6.96 9.87
C LEU A 354 15.72 5.72 10.71
N LEU A 355 15.13 5.57 11.89
CA LEU A 355 15.29 4.38 12.75
C LEU A 355 14.11 3.42 12.67
N SER A 356 13.10 3.72 11.84
CA SER A 356 12.00 2.82 11.52
C SER A 356 12.46 1.75 10.51
N PRO A 357 11.81 0.58 10.45
CA PRO A 357 12.18 -0.50 9.53
C PRO A 357 12.23 -0.08 8.06
N LEU A 358 11.43 0.91 7.66
CA LEU A 358 11.46 1.53 6.34
C LEU A 358 11.39 3.04 6.51
N SER A 359 12.24 3.77 5.78
CA SER A 359 12.40 5.22 5.94
C SER A 359 12.15 5.93 4.63
N ARG A 360 11.13 6.80 4.57
CA ARG A 360 10.78 7.54 3.37
C ARG A 360 10.31 8.98 3.68
N PRO A 361 11.09 10.03 3.33
CA PRO A 361 10.56 11.39 3.20
C PRO A 361 9.57 11.45 2.03
N HIS A 362 8.34 11.87 2.29
CA HIS A 362 7.28 11.90 1.28
C HIS A 362 6.16 12.86 1.67
N GLY A 363 5.57 13.55 0.70
CA GLY A 363 4.44 14.46 0.91
C GLY A 363 4.04 15.23 -0.34
N VAL A 364 3.00 16.03 -0.24
CA VAL A 364 2.51 16.90 -1.34
C VAL A 364 3.41 18.09 -1.63
N THR A 365 4.30 18.44 -0.70
CA THR A 365 5.34 19.46 -0.89
C THR A 365 6.70 18.80 -0.71
N SER A 366 7.79 19.52 -1.02
CA SER A 366 9.14 18.96 -0.90
C SER A 366 9.41 18.39 0.51
N ARG A 367 10.03 17.22 0.53
CA ARG A 367 10.61 16.57 1.72
C ARG A 367 12.10 16.31 1.55
N LEU A 368 12.72 17.09 0.65
CA LEU A 368 14.16 16.98 0.38
C LEU A 368 14.96 17.57 1.55
N PRO A 369 15.97 16.88 2.06
CA PRO A 369 16.71 17.33 3.26
C PRO A 369 17.34 18.71 3.14
N TRP A 370 17.76 19.10 1.94
CA TRP A 370 18.37 20.42 1.68
C TRP A 370 17.39 21.58 1.63
N ASP A 371 16.10 21.32 1.68
CA ASP A 371 15.07 22.38 1.76
C ASP A 371 14.73 22.73 3.22
N TYR A 372 15.34 22.04 4.18
CA TYR A 372 15.14 22.19 5.62
C TYR A 372 16.45 22.45 6.36
#